data_c4a6d236495229ef14329005cd856b51
#
_entry.id   c4a6d236495229ef14329005cd856b51
#
_cell.length_a   1.000
_cell.length_b   1.000
_cell.length_c   1.000
_cell.angle_alpha   90.00
_cell.angle_beta   90.00
_cell.angle_gamma   90.00
#
_symmetry.space_group_name_H-M   'P 1'
#
loop_
_entity.id
_entity.type
_entity.pdbx_description
1 polymer ?
#
loop_
_entity_poly.entity_id
_entity_poly.type
_entity_poly.pdbx_seq_one_letter_code
_entity_poly.pdbx_strand_id
1 'polypeptide(L)'
;MPRNFLLTGHRGAAALEAENTLPSFYKAVECGATAVELDVYPTRDGVAVVVHDEDLSRLTGVSALVTQLTYAEASRLRVLGRARIPTLREVLAMAKGRLSVDIEVKKPGVEREVVEAVRELGMAQDVLVTSFIPSTLEAVRKLDPSIEVGVLLEEWDDEYLAIAESVGARVVLPHYSAITGELLQKLRGRGLSAITWTVNDAELARKLLGMGVEGVITDNPCALRTAVGL
;
A
#
# COMPACT_ATOMS: atom_id res chain seq x y z
N MET A 1 -5.55 0.68 -17.28
CA MET A 1 -5.09 -0.73 -17.37
C MET A 1 -5.78 -1.50 -16.26
N PRO A 2 -5.99 -2.81 -16.33
CA PRO A 2 -6.45 -3.58 -15.17
C PRO A 2 -5.40 -3.48 -14.06
N ARG A 3 -5.85 -3.46 -12.80
CA ARG A 3 -4.96 -3.48 -11.63
C ARG A 3 -3.98 -4.64 -11.75
N ASN A 4 -2.71 -4.38 -11.48
CA ASN A 4 -1.66 -5.39 -11.50
C ASN A 4 -0.73 -5.18 -10.32
N PHE A 5 -0.82 -6.06 -9.33
CA PHE A 5 -0.01 -6.04 -8.11
C PHE A 5 1.05 -7.17 -8.09
N LEU A 6 1.38 -7.76 -9.24
CA LEU A 6 2.33 -8.87 -9.32
C LEU A 6 3.66 -8.55 -8.65
N LEU A 7 4.21 -7.36 -8.93
CA LEU A 7 5.43 -6.84 -8.31
C LEU A 7 5.16 -5.44 -7.77
N THR A 8 4.94 -5.35 -6.47
CA THR A 8 4.62 -4.09 -5.80
C THR A 8 5.83 -3.58 -5.01
N GLY A 9 6.24 -2.35 -5.27
CA GLY A 9 7.31 -1.69 -4.52
C GLY A 9 6.78 -1.17 -3.18
N HIS A 10 7.26 -1.74 -2.06
CA HIS A 10 6.92 -1.36 -0.68
C HIS A 10 7.46 0.05 -0.38
N ARG A 11 6.55 0.98 -0.09
CA ARG A 11 6.89 2.42 0.06
C ARG A 11 7.71 2.94 -1.11
N GLY A 12 7.43 2.42 -2.32
CA GLY A 12 8.23 2.59 -3.52
C GLY A 12 9.31 1.53 -3.67
N ALA A 13 10.58 1.94 -3.73
CA ALA A 13 11.75 1.07 -3.73
C ALA A 13 12.59 1.37 -2.48
N ALA A 14 12.05 1.07 -1.30
CA ALA A 14 12.55 1.51 0.00
C ALA A 14 13.98 1.04 0.32
N ALA A 15 14.44 -0.07 -0.28
CA ALA A 15 15.82 -0.51 -0.15
C ALA A 15 16.82 0.32 -1.00
N LEU A 16 16.34 1.13 -1.94
CA LEU A 16 17.17 1.86 -2.90
C LEU A 16 17.08 3.37 -2.72
N GLU A 17 15.94 3.87 -2.26
CA GLU A 17 15.65 5.29 -2.06
C GLU A 17 14.92 5.52 -0.73
N ALA A 18 14.81 6.78 -0.31
CA ALA A 18 14.08 7.13 0.91
C ALA A 18 12.61 6.73 0.79
N GLU A 19 12.15 5.85 1.68
CA GLU A 19 10.80 5.29 1.72
C GLU A 19 9.70 6.37 1.64
N ASN A 20 8.58 6.04 0.99
CA ASN A 20 7.40 6.93 0.91
C ASN A 20 7.69 8.32 0.33
N THR A 21 8.63 8.42 -0.61
CA THR A 21 8.97 9.67 -1.30
C THR A 21 8.83 9.53 -2.81
N LEU A 22 8.63 10.65 -3.52
CA LEU A 22 8.56 10.63 -4.98
C LEU A 22 9.78 9.97 -5.63
N PRO A 23 11.05 10.23 -5.20
CA PRO A 23 12.20 9.49 -5.71
C PRO A 23 12.08 7.97 -5.57
N SER A 24 11.58 7.46 -4.42
CA SER A 24 11.37 6.03 -4.19
C SER A 24 10.33 5.43 -5.16
N PHE A 25 9.24 6.14 -5.39
CA PHE A 25 8.22 5.71 -6.34
C PHE A 25 8.70 5.75 -7.79
N TYR A 26 9.44 6.78 -8.20
CA TYR A 26 10.09 6.81 -9.51
C TYR A 26 11.09 5.67 -9.67
N LYS A 27 11.83 5.35 -8.61
CA LYS A 27 12.76 4.22 -8.62
C LYS A 27 12.04 2.89 -8.80
N ALA A 28 10.88 2.70 -8.20
CA ALA A 28 10.05 1.52 -8.42
C ALA A 28 9.61 1.39 -9.90
N VAL A 29 9.24 2.52 -10.56
CA VAL A 29 8.94 2.53 -12.00
C VAL A 29 10.17 2.09 -12.82
N GLU A 30 11.36 2.63 -12.52
CA GLU A 30 12.61 2.26 -13.21
C GLU A 30 12.93 0.78 -13.04
N CYS A 31 12.64 0.20 -11.86
CA CYS A 31 12.79 -1.22 -11.58
C CYS A 31 11.76 -2.10 -12.30
N GLY A 32 10.76 -1.52 -12.96
CA GLY A 32 9.70 -2.26 -13.63
C GLY A 32 8.66 -2.85 -12.68
N ALA A 33 8.45 -2.25 -11.52
CA ALA A 33 7.31 -2.58 -10.66
C ALA A 33 6.00 -2.40 -11.42
N THR A 34 5.02 -3.24 -11.13
CA THR A 34 3.65 -3.13 -11.68
C THR A 34 2.74 -2.28 -10.80
N ALA A 35 3.10 -2.17 -9.53
CA ALA A 35 2.42 -1.35 -8.54
C ALA A 35 3.41 -0.74 -7.54
N VAL A 36 2.94 0.22 -6.77
CA VAL A 36 3.60 0.69 -5.55
C VAL A 36 2.62 0.65 -4.40
N GLU A 37 3.14 0.36 -3.23
CA GLU A 37 2.44 0.49 -1.97
C GLU A 37 2.94 1.75 -1.26
N LEU A 38 2.06 2.40 -0.52
CA LEU A 38 2.33 3.60 0.26
C LEU A 38 1.44 3.70 1.49
N ASP A 39 1.94 4.38 2.52
CA ASP A 39 1.24 4.59 3.79
C ASP A 39 0.69 6.01 3.89
N VAL A 40 -0.54 6.20 4.37
CA VAL A 40 -1.12 7.54 4.54
C VAL A 40 -1.56 7.82 5.97
N TYR A 41 -1.26 9.04 6.40
CA TYR A 41 -1.78 9.68 7.60
C TYR A 41 -2.46 11.01 7.26
N PRO A 42 -3.47 11.44 8.05
CA PRO A 42 -3.96 12.81 7.99
C PRO A 42 -2.98 13.76 8.67
N THR A 43 -2.76 14.94 8.11
CA THR A 43 -2.21 16.08 8.84
C THR A 43 -3.30 16.74 9.70
N ARG A 44 -2.93 17.67 10.60
CA ARG A 44 -3.87 18.43 11.42
C ARG A 44 -4.90 19.22 10.59
N ASP A 45 -4.52 19.67 9.41
CA ASP A 45 -5.37 20.39 8.45
C ASP A 45 -6.04 19.46 7.41
N GLY A 46 -6.02 18.15 7.64
CA GLY A 46 -6.78 17.14 6.88
C GLY A 46 -6.20 16.72 5.55
N VAL A 47 -4.94 17.07 5.25
CA VAL A 47 -4.26 16.63 4.04
C VAL A 47 -3.73 15.20 4.21
N ALA A 48 -4.01 14.31 3.26
CA ALA A 48 -3.41 12.98 3.21
C ALA A 48 -1.95 13.07 2.80
N VAL A 49 -1.04 12.76 3.72
CA VAL A 49 0.42 12.75 3.48
C VAL A 49 0.96 11.32 3.50
N VAL A 50 2.01 11.09 2.72
CA VAL A 50 2.57 9.76 2.51
C VAL A 50 3.78 9.57 3.41
N VAL A 51 3.60 8.79 4.48
CA VAL A 51 4.62 8.48 5.49
C VAL A 51 4.19 7.26 6.31
N HIS A 52 5.12 6.40 6.70
CA HIS A 52 4.80 5.18 7.44
C HIS A 52 4.57 5.42 8.93
N ASP A 53 5.39 6.23 9.58
CA ASP A 53 5.34 6.44 11.03
C ASP A 53 4.54 7.69 11.36
N GLU A 54 3.67 7.63 12.37
CA GLU A 54 3.02 8.84 12.90
C GLU A 54 4.05 9.75 13.56
N ASP A 55 5.01 9.19 14.33
CA ASP A 55 6.16 9.93 14.87
C ASP A 55 7.27 10.02 13.81
N LEU A 56 7.58 11.24 13.41
CA LEU A 56 8.52 11.51 12.33
C LEU A 56 10.00 11.43 12.74
N SER A 57 10.32 11.14 13.99
CA SER A 57 11.70 11.17 14.52
C SER A 57 12.64 10.21 13.77
N ARG A 58 12.21 8.97 13.47
CA ARG A 58 13.02 8.00 12.73
C ARG A 58 13.35 8.50 11.31
N LEU A 59 12.37 9.10 10.66
CA LEU A 59 12.47 9.50 9.25
C LEU A 59 13.12 10.87 9.04
N THR A 60 12.92 11.80 9.98
CA THR A 60 13.30 13.20 9.77
C THR A 60 14.27 13.74 10.83
N GLY A 61 14.50 12.99 11.91
CA GLY A 61 15.24 13.47 13.08
C GLY A 61 14.48 14.48 13.96
N VAL A 62 13.21 14.78 13.60
CA VAL A 62 12.36 15.72 14.34
C VAL A 62 11.28 14.95 15.08
N SER A 63 11.26 15.04 16.40
CA SER A 63 10.23 14.42 17.26
C SER A 63 8.94 15.24 17.14
N ALA A 64 8.04 14.77 16.29
CA ALA A 64 6.72 15.36 16.05
C ALA A 64 5.77 14.31 15.48
N LEU A 65 4.50 14.36 15.87
CA LEU A 65 3.46 13.53 15.27
C LEU A 65 2.93 14.24 14.01
N VAL A 66 2.94 13.54 12.88
CA VAL A 66 2.46 14.09 11.60
C VAL A 66 1.02 14.56 11.69
N THR A 67 0.19 13.89 12.49
CA THR A 67 -1.21 14.26 12.74
C THR A 67 -1.38 15.57 13.53
N GLN A 68 -0.32 16.06 14.16
CA GLN A 68 -0.32 17.36 14.88
C GLN A 68 0.26 18.51 14.05
N LEU A 69 0.86 18.22 12.90
CA LEU A 69 1.41 19.21 11.98
C LEU A 69 0.40 19.57 10.88
N THR A 70 0.43 20.82 10.43
CA THR A 70 -0.16 21.16 9.12
C THR A 70 0.70 20.61 8.00
N TYR A 71 0.13 20.46 6.80
CA TYR A 71 0.93 20.06 5.64
C TYR A 71 2.07 21.05 5.36
N ALA A 72 1.84 22.35 5.54
CA ALA A 72 2.87 23.36 5.37
C ALA A 72 4.07 23.16 6.32
N GLU A 73 3.85 22.64 7.53
CA GLU A 73 4.91 22.28 8.49
C GLU A 73 5.58 20.95 8.09
N ALA A 74 4.79 19.90 7.83
CA ALA A 74 5.29 18.57 7.46
C ALA A 74 6.12 18.59 6.15
N SER A 75 5.72 19.38 5.14
CA SER A 75 6.42 19.47 3.85
C SER A 75 7.83 20.10 3.92
N ARG A 76 8.16 20.77 5.02
CA ARG A 76 9.50 21.30 5.26
C ARG A 76 10.48 20.25 5.76
N LEU A 77 9.97 19.17 6.33
CA LEU A 77 10.78 18.07 6.81
C LEU A 77 11.34 17.25 5.65
N ARG A 78 12.48 16.61 5.88
CA ARG A 78 13.17 15.78 4.88
C ARG A 78 13.28 14.36 5.38
N VAL A 79 12.66 13.44 4.67
CA VAL A 79 12.80 12.00 4.90
C VAL A 79 14.25 11.59 4.62
N LEU A 80 14.93 11.09 5.65
CA LEU A 80 16.34 10.71 5.63
C LEU A 80 17.27 11.79 5.04
N GLY A 81 16.92 13.07 5.22
CA GLY A 81 17.68 14.21 4.70
C GLY A 81 17.58 14.42 3.18
N ARG A 82 16.80 13.60 2.45
CA ARG A 82 16.79 13.57 0.97
C ARG A 82 15.58 14.28 0.35
N ALA A 83 14.38 13.81 0.62
CA ALA A 83 13.17 14.28 -0.04
C ALA A 83 12.12 14.75 0.97
N ARG A 84 11.19 15.61 0.55
CA ARG A 84 10.06 16.02 1.38
C ARG A 84 9.02 14.91 1.48
N ILE A 85 8.19 14.98 2.51
CA ILE A 85 6.99 14.17 2.63
C ILE A 85 6.01 14.62 1.53
N PRO A 86 5.60 13.72 0.60
CA PRO A 86 4.64 14.07 -0.45
C PRO A 86 3.19 13.96 0.06
N THR A 87 2.28 14.61 -0.65
CA THR A 87 0.84 14.32 -0.51
C THR A 87 0.46 13.08 -1.30
N LEU A 88 -0.65 12.43 -0.91
CA LEU A 88 -1.24 11.35 -1.68
C LEU A 88 -1.52 11.76 -3.14
N ARG A 89 -2.10 12.97 -3.34
CA ARG A 89 -2.39 13.50 -4.70
C ARG A 89 -1.15 13.57 -5.59
N GLU A 90 -0.01 13.94 -5.04
CA GLU A 90 1.25 14.00 -5.81
C GLU A 90 1.71 12.61 -6.25
N VAL A 91 1.60 11.62 -5.35
CA VAL A 91 1.98 10.23 -5.68
C VAL A 91 1.01 9.62 -6.69
N LEU A 92 -0.30 9.81 -6.50
CA LEU A 92 -1.31 9.33 -7.46
C LEU A 92 -1.12 9.97 -8.84
N ALA A 93 -0.86 11.28 -8.90
CA ALA A 93 -0.60 11.97 -10.17
C ALA A 93 0.64 11.41 -10.88
N MET A 94 1.69 11.06 -10.13
CA MET A 94 2.89 10.41 -10.67
C MET A 94 2.59 8.99 -11.17
N ALA A 95 1.80 8.21 -10.43
CA ALA A 95 1.49 6.81 -10.74
C ALA A 95 0.49 6.65 -11.90
N LYS A 96 -0.37 7.65 -12.14
CA LYS A 96 -1.44 7.60 -13.14
C LYS A 96 -0.94 7.16 -14.52
N GLY A 97 -1.55 6.07 -15.03
CA GLY A 97 -1.21 5.48 -16.33
C GLY A 97 0.13 4.71 -16.37
N ARG A 98 0.79 4.53 -15.22
CA ARG A 98 2.09 3.84 -15.11
C ARG A 98 2.04 2.67 -14.16
N LEU A 99 1.41 2.83 -12.99
CA LEU A 99 1.40 1.89 -11.88
C LEU A 99 0.00 1.76 -11.29
N SER A 100 -0.32 0.58 -10.78
CA SER A 100 -1.35 0.43 -9.76
C SER A 100 -0.82 0.95 -8.42
N VAL A 101 -1.72 1.34 -7.50
CA VAL A 101 -1.33 1.89 -6.20
C VAL A 101 -2.09 1.18 -5.09
N ASP A 102 -1.35 0.63 -4.15
CA ASP A 102 -1.87 0.15 -2.86
C ASP A 102 -1.71 1.28 -1.83
N ILE A 103 -2.83 1.75 -1.29
CA ILE A 103 -2.87 2.84 -0.32
C ILE A 103 -3.20 2.26 1.05
N GLU A 104 -2.20 2.06 1.91
CA GLU A 104 -2.45 1.69 3.28
C GLU A 104 -2.89 2.91 4.11
N VAL A 105 -4.12 2.88 4.61
CA VAL A 105 -4.60 3.87 5.55
C VAL A 105 -4.24 3.46 6.96
N LYS A 106 -3.29 4.18 7.56
CA LYS A 106 -2.73 3.88 8.89
C LYS A 106 -3.63 4.32 10.05
N LYS A 107 -4.46 5.34 9.83
CA LYS A 107 -5.27 5.95 10.87
C LYS A 107 -6.59 6.48 10.30
N PRO A 108 -7.73 6.28 11.01
CA PRO A 108 -9.01 6.86 10.61
C PRO A 108 -8.96 8.39 10.53
N GLY A 109 -9.84 8.96 9.67
CA GLY A 109 -10.01 10.40 9.50
C GLY A 109 -9.47 10.95 8.19
N VAL A 110 -8.86 10.11 7.35
CA VAL A 110 -8.31 10.49 6.03
C VAL A 110 -9.09 9.87 4.86
N GLU A 111 -10.08 9.02 5.13
CA GLU A 111 -10.79 8.21 4.12
C GLU A 111 -11.45 9.07 3.05
N ARG A 112 -12.07 10.21 3.44
CA ARG A 112 -12.69 11.14 2.51
C ARG A 112 -11.66 11.74 1.55
N GLU A 113 -10.53 12.20 2.08
CA GLU A 113 -9.45 12.79 1.29
C GLU A 113 -8.84 11.76 0.32
N VAL A 114 -8.69 10.50 0.77
CA VAL A 114 -8.25 9.39 -0.10
C VAL A 114 -9.22 9.17 -1.25
N VAL A 115 -10.51 9.06 -0.95
CA VAL A 115 -11.55 8.84 -1.97
C VAL A 115 -11.63 10.01 -2.95
N GLU A 116 -11.57 11.26 -2.46
CA GLU A 116 -11.60 12.46 -3.30
C GLU A 116 -10.36 12.52 -4.22
N ALA A 117 -9.16 12.24 -3.70
CA ALA A 117 -7.94 12.21 -4.49
C ALA A 117 -8.01 11.15 -5.63
N VAL A 118 -8.49 9.95 -5.31
CA VAL A 118 -8.68 8.86 -6.28
C VAL A 118 -9.69 9.25 -7.37
N ARG A 119 -10.81 9.86 -6.98
CA ARG A 119 -11.87 10.31 -7.93
C ARG A 119 -11.39 11.43 -8.84
N GLU A 120 -10.78 12.47 -8.30
CA GLU A 120 -10.28 13.61 -9.06
C GLU A 120 -9.28 13.19 -10.14
N LEU A 121 -8.46 12.19 -9.84
CA LEU A 121 -7.49 11.66 -10.78
C LEU A 121 -8.05 10.55 -11.67
N GLY A 122 -9.27 10.08 -11.41
CA GLY A 122 -9.92 9.02 -12.19
C GLY A 122 -9.21 7.66 -12.06
N MET A 123 -8.68 7.35 -10.87
CA MET A 123 -7.84 6.17 -10.62
C MET A 123 -8.56 5.04 -9.88
N ALA A 124 -9.88 5.07 -9.72
CA ALA A 124 -10.62 4.06 -8.94
C ALA A 124 -10.35 2.60 -9.39
N GLN A 125 -10.02 2.39 -10.67
CA GLN A 125 -9.72 1.07 -11.21
C GLN A 125 -8.23 0.68 -11.09
N ASP A 126 -7.36 1.62 -10.71
CA ASP A 126 -5.92 1.41 -10.58
C ASP A 126 -5.45 1.38 -9.11
N VAL A 127 -6.40 1.60 -8.17
CA VAL A 127 -6.11 1.71 -6.73
C VAL A 127 -6.71 0.54 -5.96
N LEU A 128 -5.99 0.07 -4.96
CA LEU A 128 -6.43 -0.77 -3.85
C LEU A 128 -6.24 0.05 -2.57
N VAL A 129 -7.27 0.17 -1.73
CA VAL A 129 -7.11 0.79 -0.40
C VAL A 129 -7.05 -0.31 0.64
N THR A 130 -5.98 -0.32 1.42
CA THR A 130 -5.71 -1.34 2.43
C THR A 130 -5.65 -0.76 3.84
N SER A 131 -5.94 -1.58 4.83
CA SER A 131 -5.78 -1.21 6.23
C SER A 131 -5.84 -2.44 7.14
N PHE A 132 -5.19 -2.35 8.30
CA PHE A 132 -5.41 -3.24 9.45
C PHE A 132 -6.69 -2.90 10.21
N ILE A 133 -7.36 -1.79 9.89
CA ILE A 133 -8.52 -1.26 10.60
C ILE A 133 -9.78 -1.45 9.74
N PRO A 134 -10.64 -2.47 10.01
CA PRO A 134 -11.80 -2.77 9.18
C PRO A 134 -12.77 -1.59 9.00
N SER A 135 -12.99 -0.78 10.04
CA SER A 135 -13.89 0.38 9.97
C SER A 135 -13.43 1.45 8.96
N THR A 136 -12.13 1.57 8.71
CA THR A 136 -11.57 2.43 7.67
C THR A 136 -11.96 1.94 6.28
N LEU A 137 -11.87 0.62 6.04
CA LEU A 137 -12.26 -0.01 4.78
C LEU A 137 -13.77 0.14 4.52
N GLU A 138 -14.59 -0.05 5.56
CA GLU A 138 -16.04 0.21 5.50
C GLU A 138 -16.35 1.66 5.12
N ALA A 139 -15.64 2.61 5.73
CA ALA A 139 -15.80 4.03 5.43
C ALA A 139 -15.44 4.36 3.97
N VAL A 140 -14.34 3.82 3.44
CA VAL A 140 -13.95 3.98 2.03
C VAL A 140 -15.02 3.40 1.12
N ARG A 141 -15.48 2.16 1.36
CA ARG A 141 -16.52 1.49 0.55
C ARG A 141 -17.85 2.22 0.59
N LYS A 142 -18.21 2.81 1.73
CA LYS A 142 -19.42 3.62 1.87
C LYS A 142 -19.33 4.94 1.07
N LEU A 143 -18.15 5.55 1.04
CA LEU A 143 -17.90 6.77 0.26
C LEU A 143 -17.86 6.50 -1.24
N ASP A 144 -17.20 5.42 -1.66
CA ASP A 144 -17.12 4.99 -3.06
C ASP A 144 -17.04 3.47 -3.23
N PRO A 145 -18.15 2.81 -3.58
CA PRO A 145 -18.16 1.37 -3.82
C PRO A 145 -17.33 0.90 -5.03
N SER A 146 -16.86 1.79 -5.90
CA SER A 146 -16.02 1.44 -7.04
C SER A 146 -14.55 1.25 -6.69
N ILE A 147 -14.11 1.77 -5.53
CA ILE A 147 -12.76 1.60 -5.04
C ILE A 147 -12.65 0.22 -4.37
N GLU A 148 -11.69 -0.59 -4.81
CA GLU A 148 -11.38 -1.87 -4.19
C GLU A 148 -10.72 -1.68 -2.84
N VAL A 149 -11.07 -2.54 -1.88
CA VAL A 149 -10.44 -2.54 -0.55
C VAL A 149 -9.83 -3.90 -0.23
N GLY A 150 -8.77 -3.91 0.57
CA GLY A 150 -8.05 -5.11 0.99
C GLY A 150 -7.77 -5.10 2.49
N VAL A 151 -7.86 -6.27 3.12
CA VAL A 151 -7.62 -6.43 4.56
C VAL A 151 -6.17 -6.84 4.80
N LEU A 152 -5.41 -6.02 5.53
CA LEU A 152 -4.06 -6.32 5.98
C LEU A 152 -4.11 -7.16 7.27
N LEU A 153 -3.21 -8.13 7.37
CA LEU A 153 -3.08 -8.97 8.56
C LEU A 153 -1.64 -9.51 8.73
N GLU A 154 -1.17 -9.58 9.96
CA GLU A 154 0.15 -10.16 10.28
C GLU A 154 0.05 -11.68 10.43
N GLU A 155 -0.91 -12.13 11.22
CA GLU A 155 -1.19 -13.55 11.47
C GLU A 155 -2.56 -13.91 10.94
N TRP A 156 -2.73 -15.17 10.53
CA TRP A 156 -4.01 -15.64 10.03
C TRP A 156 -4.88 -16.18 11.16
N ASP A 157 -6.14 -15.71 11.18
CA ASP A 157 -7.26 -16.31 11.89
C ASP A 157 -8.46 -16.39 10.94
N ASP A 158 -9.29 -17.43 11.09
CA ASP A 158 -10.49 -17.64 10.25
C ASP A 158 -11.52 -16.48 10.40
N GLU A 159 -11.43 -15.69 11.46
CA GLU A 159 -12.22 -14.47 11.68
C GLU A 159 -11.99 -13.43 10.55
N TYR A 160 -10.80 -13.40 9.94
CA TYR A 160 -10.51 -12.51 8.82
C TYR A 160 -11.35 -12.78 7.56
N LEU A 161 -11.89 -13.98 7.40
CA LEU A 161 -12.85 -14.26 6.32
C LEU A 161 -14.13 -13.45 6.50
N ALA A 162 -14.67 -13.43 7.73
CA ALA A 162 -15.85 -12.66 8.05
C ALA A 162 -15.60 -11.14 7.94
N ILE A 163 -14.41 -10.69 8.35
CA ILE A 163 -13.99 -9.29 8.19
C ILE A 163 -13.93 -8.92 6.71
N ALA A 164 -13.27 -9.71 5.87
CA ALA A 164 -13.17 -9.44 4.44
C ALA A 164 -14.56 -9.38 3.77
N GLU A 165 -15.44 -10.32 4.12
CA GLU A 165 -16.83 -10.33 3.63
C GLU A 165 -17.60 -9.08 4.08
N SER A 166 -17.48 -8.67 5.36
CA SER A 166 -18.21 -7.53 5.91
C SER A 166 -17.84 -6.20 5.25
N VAL A 167 -16.56 -6.01 4.94
CA VAL A 167 -16.07 -4.80 4.26
C VAL A 167 -16.19 -4.90 2.74
N GLY A 168 -16.59 -6.06 2.20
CA GLY A 168 -16.70 -6.31 0.76
C GLY A 168 -15.34 -6.35 0.06
N ALA A 169 -14.29 -6.76 0.77
CA ALA A 169 -12.97 -6.96 0.20
C ALA A 169 -12.93 -8.21 -0.68
N ARG A 170 -12.13 -8.17 -1.75
CA ARG A 170 -11.79 -9.32 -2.59
C ARG A 170 -10.34 -9.73 -2.48
N VAL A 171 -9.54 -8.92 -1.81
CA VAL A 171 -8.11 -9.14 -1.61
C VAL A 171 -7.83 -9.12 -0.12
N VAL A 172 -7.03 -10.08 0.33
CA VAL A 172 -6.43 -10.06 1.67
C VAL A 172 -4.92 -9.96 1.53
N LEU A 173 -4.26 -9.25 2.44
CA LEU A 173 -2.83 -9.01 2.40
C LEU A 173 -2.16 -9.58 3.68
N PRO A 174 -2.01 -10.91 3.76
CA PRO A 174 -1.32 -11.53 4.88
C PRO A 174 0.20 -11.31 4.79
N HIS A 175 0.85 -11.17 5.95
CA HIS A 175 2.30 -11.29 6.01
C HIS A 175 2.74 -12.65 5.45
N TYR A 176 3.88 -12.71 4.77
CA TYR A 176 4.30 -13.92 4.05
C TYR A 176 4.42 -15.17 4.92
N SER A 177 4.71 -15.00 6.22
CA SER A 177 4.80 -16.12 7.17
C SER A 177 3.46 -16.81 7.43
N ALA A 178 2.34 -16.11 7.21
CA ALA A 178 1.00 -16.66 7.35
C ALA A 178 0.55 -17.46 6.10
N ILE A 179 1.27 -17.37 4.98
CA ILE A 179 0.89 -18.04 3.74
C ILE A 179 1.11 -19.54 3.84
N THR A 180 0.02 -20.30 3.76
CA THR A 180 -0.01 -21.76 3.65
C THR A 180 -0.88 -22.20 2.48
N GLY A 181 -0.70 -23.43 2.00
CA GLY A 181 -1.58 -23.99 0.97
C GLY A 181 -3.04 -24.08 1.43
N GLU A 182 -3.28 -24.39 2.72
CA GLU A 182 -4.60 -24.43 3.31
C GLU A 182 -5.26 -23.05 3.30
N LEU A 183 -4.53 -21.99 3.72
CA LEU A 183 -5.03 -20.61 3.67
C LEU A 183 -5.44 -20.24 2.24
N LEU A 184 -4.56 -20.45 1.27
CA LEU A 184 -4.85 -20.09 -0.13
C LEU A 184 -6.04 -20.86 -0.70
N GLN A 185 -6.24 -22.10 -0.29
CA GLN A 185 -7.43 -22.89 -0.65
C GLN A 185 -8.70 -22.30 -0.02
N LYS A 186 -8.67 -21.94 1.28
CA LYS A 186 -9.79 -21.28 1.97
C LYS A 186 -10.18 -19.96 1.27
N LEU A 187 -9.18 -19.11 0.95
CA LEU A 187 -9.41 -17.84 0.27
C LEU A 187 -10.07 -18.05 -1.10
N ARG A 188 -9.53 -18.93 -1.93
CA ARG A 188 -10.11 -19.25 -3.25
C ARG A 188 -11.54 -19.77 -3.15
N GLY A 189 -11.83 -20.60 -2.15
CA GLY A 189 -13.19 -21.10 -1.90
C GLY A 189 -14.21 -20.01 -1.58
N ARG A 190 -13.76 -18.82 -1.20
CA ARG A 190 -14.58 -17.62 -0.93
C ARG A 190 -14.46 -16.55 -2.01
N GLY A 191 -13.75 -16.82 -3.12
CA GLY A 191 -13.51 -15.84 -4.18
C GLY A 191 -12.57 -14.70 -3.77
N LEU A 192 -11.74 -14.93 -2.74
CA LEU A 192 -10.73 -14.00 -2.27
C LEU A 192 -9.36 -14.35 -2.88
N SER A 193 -8.57 -13.34 -3.15
CA SER A 193 -7.17 -13.46 -3.56
C SER A 193 -6.21 -12.97 -2.48
N ALA A 194 -4.92 -13.31 -2.61
CA ALA A 194 -3.88 -12.90 -1.68
C ALA A 194 -2.76 -12.16 -2.39
N ILE A 195 -2.37 -11.01 -1.85
CA ILE A 195 -1.11 -10.31 -2.09
C ILE A 195 -0.33 -10.38 -0.77
N THR A 196 0.98 -10.57 -0.80
CA THR A 196 1.73 -10.76 0.46
C THR A 196 2.94 -9.82 0.59
N TRP A 197 3.31 -9.53 1.83
CA TRP A 197 4.34 -8.56 2.24
C TRP A 197 5.16 -9.07 3.45
N THR A 198 6.39 -8.57 3.77
CA THR A 198 7.28 -7.93 2.82
C THR A 198 8.27 -9.00 2.33
N VAL A 199 8.27 -9.27 1.05
CA VAL A 199 9.04 -10.37 0.46
C VAL A 199 10.26 -9.81 -0.25
N ASN A 200 11.46 -10.03 0.33
CA ASN A 200 12.71 -9.50 -0.20
C ASN A 200 13.63 -10.59 -0.78
N ASP A 201 13.23 -11.86 -0.64
CA ASP A 201 13.96 -13.01 -1.16
C ASP A 201 13.34 -13.53 -2.46
N ALA A 202 14.16 -13.71 -3.50
CA ALA A 202 13.72 -14.09 -4.84
C ALA A 202 13.21 -15.55 -4.92
N GLU A 203 13.75 -16.47 -4.11
CA GLU A 203 13.28 -17.86 -4.08
C GLU A 203 11.94 -17.94 -3.35
N LEU A 204 11.82 -17.23 -2.25
CA LEU A 204 10.55 -17.10 -1.54
C LEU A 204 9.47 -16.49 -2.43
N ALA A 205 9.77 -15.42 -3.17
CA ALA A 205 8.82 -14.81 -4.11
C ALA A 205 8.33 -15.82 -5.15
N ARG A 206 9.24 -16.56 -5.82
CA ARG A 206 8.86 -17.62 -6.78
C ARG A 206 8.00 -18.70 -6.14
N LYS A 207 8.35 -19.14 -4.93
CA LYS A 207 7.60 -20.15 -4.18
C LYS A 207 6.17 -19.66 -3.89
N LEU A 208 6.00 -18.45 -3.35
CA LEU A 208 4.70 -17.90 -3.00
C LEU A 208 3.80 -17.71 -4.24
N LEU A 209 4.35 -17.16 -5.32
CA LEU A 209 3.63 -17.04 -6.59
C LEU A 209 3.26 -18.42 -7.16
N GLY A 210 4.16 -19.41 -7.08
CA GLY A 210 3.89 -20.79 -7.48
C GLY A 210 2.80 -21.48 -6.64
N MET A 211 2.59 -21.06 -5.39
CA MET A 211 1.46 -21.50 -4.55
C MET A 211 0.14 -20.81 -4.95
N GLY A 212 0.21 -19.71 -5.71
CA GLY A 212 -0.94 -18.97 -6.25
C GLY A 212 -1.30 -17.75 -5.44
N VAL A 213 -0.33 -17.10 -4.81
CA VAL A 213 -0.41 -15.70 -4.38
C VAL A 213 -0.41 -14.85 -5.65
N GLU A 214 -1.25 -13.80 -5.72
CA GLU A 214 -1.39 -12.98 -6.93
C GLU A 214 -0.29 -11.93 -7.09
N GLY A 215 0.39 -11.58 -5.99
CA GLY A 215 1.47 -10.61 -6.02
C GLY A 215 2.28 -10.57 -4.73
N VAL A 216 3.45 -9.94 -4.83
CA VAL A 216 4.37 -9.72 -3.72
C VAL A 216 4.70 -8.24 -3.57
N ILE A 217 4.76 -7.77 -2.32
CA ILE A 217 5.19 -6.43 -1.94
C ILE A 217 6.63 -6.55 -1.43
N THR A 218 7.55 -5.75 -1.97
CA THR A 218 8.99 -5.84 -1.73
C THR A 218 9.66 -4.48 -1.59
N ASP A 219 10.69 -4.39 -0.75
CA ASP A 219 11.52 -3.19 -0.62
C ASP A 219 12.44 -2.98 -1.83
N ASN A 220 12.72 -4.04 -2.61
CA ASN A 220 13.61 -3.98 -3.76
C ASN A 220 12.99 -4.60 -5.02
N PRO A 221 12.10 -3.89 -5.71
CA PRO A 221 11.48 -4.40 -6.93
C PRO A 221 12.50 -4.71 -8.06
N CYS A 222 13.64 -4.00 -8.11
CA CYS A 222 14.70 -4.30 -9.07
C CYS A 222 15.26 -5.74 -8.89
N ALA A 223 15.47 -6.16 -7.64
CA ALA A 223 16.01 -7.49 -7.35
C ALA A 223 15.01 -8.61 -7.64
N LEU A 224 13.72 -8.36 -7.46
CA LEU A 224 12.68 -9.38 -7.63
C LEU A 224 12.11 -9.46 -9.05
N ARG A 225 12.34 -8.47 -9.91
CA ARG A 225 11.75 -8.40 -11.26
C ARG A 225 11.87 -9.72 -12.04
N THR A 226 13.08 -10.24 -12.17
CA THR A 226 13.31 -11.50 -12.88
C THR A 226 12.69 -12.71 -12.16
N ALA A 227 12.63 -12.67 -10.82
CA ALA A 227 12.04 -13.75 -10.02
C ALA A 227 10.53 -13.90 -10.25
N VAL A 228 9.84 -12.82 -10.57
CA VAL A 228 8.39 -12.80 -10.82
C VAL A 228 8.03 -12.89 -12.31
N GLY A 229 9.00 -13.05 -13.20
CA GLY A 229 8.78 -13.24 -14.64
C GLY A 229 8.55 -11.94 -15.43
N LEU A 230 9.11 -10.81 -14.99
CA LEU A 230 9.06 -9.49 -15.64
C LEU A 230 10.41 -9.08 -16.24
#